data_240cbb7af3fda2ddf288d6f292cb141f
#
_entry.id   240cbb7af3fda2ddf288d6f292cb141f
#
_cell.length_a   1.000
_cell.length_b   1.000
_cell.length_c   1.000
_cell.angle_alpha   90.00
_cell.angle_beta   90.00
_cell.angle_gamma   90.00
#
_symmetry.space_group_name_H-M   'P 1'
#
loop_
_entity.id
_entity.type
_entity.pdbx_description
1 polymer ?
#
loop_
_entity_poly.entity_id
_entity_poly.type
_entity_poly.pdbx_seq_one_letter_code
_entity_poly.pdbx_strand_id
1 'polypeptide(L)'
;MLKKIITYTDYNGVERTEPFYFNLSKAELMEMELGVTGGMTEMLDKIIAAKDAPSLMKTFKEMIMKAYGVKSDDGKRLIKSEELSIAFTQTEAYSVLFMELITDD
;
A
#
# COMPACT_ATOMS: atom_id res chain seq x y z
N MET A 1 5.93 8.35 8.52
CA MET A 1 4.63 8.15 7.84
C MET A 1 4.64 8.87 6.50
N LEU A 2 4.18 8.20 5.47
CA LEU A 2 4.05 8.81 4.14
C LEU A 2 2.65 9.39 3.96
N LYS A 3 2.60 10.67 3.63
CA LYS A 3 1.37 11.35 3.19
C LYS A 3 1.46 11.55 1.69
N LYS A 4 0.54 10.98 0.95
CA LYS A 4 0.50 11.10 -0.51
C LYS A 4 -0.75 11.88 -0.89
N ILE A 5 -0.58 12.98 -1.60
CA ILE A 5 -1.70 13.76 -2.13
C ILE A 5 -1.97 13.26 -3.54
N ILE A 6 -3.16 12.72 -3.76
CA ILE A 6 -3.53 12.09 -5.02
C ILE A 6 -4.68 12.85 -5.67
N THR A 7 -4.51 13.21 -6.93
CA THR A 7 -5.57 13.78 -7.76
C THR A 7 -6.12 12.68 -8.65
N TYR A 8 -7.41 12.48 -8.60
CA TYR A 8 -8.09 11.44 -9.36
C TYR A 8 -9.52 11.86 -9.67
N THR A 9 -10.14 11.20 -10.65
CA THR A 9 -11.56 11.41 -10.97
C THR A 9 -12.35 10.25 -10.38
N ASP A 10 -13.34 10.56 -9.53
CA ASP A 10 -14.15 9.52 -8.91
C ASP A 10 -15.17 8.94 -9.91
N TYR A 11 -15.92 7.94 -9.46
CA TYR A 11 -16.88 7.25 -10.33
C TYR A 11 -18.14 8.06 -10.63
N ASN A 12 -18.29 9.24 -10.01
CA ASN A 12 -19.31 10.21 -10.36
C ASN A 12 -18.80 11.26 -11.36
N GLY A 13 -17.55 11.13 -11.81
CA GLY A 13 -16.94 12.07 -12.74
C GLY A 13 -16.40 13.33 -12.08
N VAL A 14 -16.31 13.36 -10.75
CA VAL A 14 -15.81 14.53 -10.00
C VAL A 14 -14.31 14.38 -9.78
N GLU A 15 -13.56 15.43 -10.13
CA GLU A 15 -12.14 15.47 -9.82
C GLU A 15 -11.94 15.75 -8.34
N ARG A 16 -11.06 14.95 -7.71
CA ARG A 16 -10.73 15.05 -6.29
C ARG A 16 -9.23 15.15 -6.12
N THR A 17 -8.81 15.93 -5.13
CA THR A 17 -7.42 15.99 -4.68
C THR A 17 -7.45 15.79 -3.18
N GLU A 18 -6.98 14.63 -2.72
CA GLU A 18 -7.14 14.20 -1.33
C GLU A 18 -5.85 13.62 -0.78
N PRO A 19 -5.59 13.78 0.53
CA PRO A 19 -4.45 13.14 1.17
C PRO A 19 -4.77 11.69 1.53
N PHE A 20 -3.79 10.82 1.30
CA PHE A 20 -3.84 9.42 1.72
C PHE A 20 -2.60 9.12 2.55
N TYR A 21 -2.76 8.32 3.59
CA TYR A 21 -1.71 8.05 4.56
C TYR A 21 -1.28 6.60 4.51
N PHE A 22 0.04 6.38 4.56
CA PHE A 22 0.65 5.06 4.52
C PHE A 22 1.75 4.99 5.55
N ASN A 23 1.76 3.96 6.34
CA ASN A 23 2.81 3.72 7.31
C ASN A 23 2.93 2.25 7.68
N LEU A 24 4.16 1.78 7.77
CA LEU A 24 4.47 0.49 8.37
C LEU A 24 5.34 0.78 9.59
N SER A 25 4.78 0.55 10.78
CA SER A 25 5.53 0.73 12.02
C SER A 25 6.64 -0.32 12.13
N LYS A 26 7.60 -0.08 13.01
CA LYS A 26 8.66 -1.06 13.27
C LYS A 26 8.08 -2.40 13.73
N ALA A 27 7.01 -2.35 14.53
CA ALA A 27 6.33 -3.57 14.98
C ALA A 27 5.70 -4.32 13.81
N GLU A 28 5.01 -3.60 12.92
CA GLU A 28 4.42 -4.21 11.72
C GLU A 28 5.47 -4.81 10.79
N LEU A 29 6.59 -4.11 10.59
CA LEU A 29 7.69 -4.62 9.77
C LEU A 29 8.28 -5.89 10.37
N MET A 30 8.43 -5.95 11.71
CA MET A 30 8.95 -7.12 12.39
C MET A 30 7.99 -8.30 12.24
N GLU A 31 6.69 -8.08 12.40
CA GLU A 31 5.68 -9.11 12.19
C GLU A 31 5.73 -9.68 10.78
N MET A 32 5.88 -8.81 9.77
CA MET A 32 6.00 -9.23 8.38
C MET A 32 7.26 -10.07 8.16
N GLU A 33 8.39 -9.63 8.71
CA GLU A 33 9.67 -10.33 8.60
C GLU A 33 9.60 -11.73 9.21
N LEU A 34 9.03 -11.83 10.41
CA LEU A 34 8.90 -13.12 11.12
C LEU A 34 7.83 -14.02 10.51
N GLY A 35 6.88 -13.44 9.79
CA GLY A 35 5.79 -14.20 9.15
C GLY A 35 6.18 -14.87 7.84
N VAL A 36 7.38 -14.63 7.33
CA VAL A 36 7.86 -15.18 6.07
C VAL A 36 9.10 -16.04 6.32
N THR A 37 9.07 -17.28 5.86
CA THR A 37 10.21 -18.20 5.98
C THR A 37 11.44 -17.61 5.27
N GLY A 38 12.53 -17.44 6.02
CA GLY A 38 13.76 -16.83 5.50
C GLY A 38 13.75 -15.30 5.46
N GLY A 39 12.63 -14.67 5.81
CA GLY A 39 12.48 -13.20 5.85
C GLY A 39 12.02 -12.61 4.53
N MET A 40 11.63 -11.33 4.58
CA MET A 40 11.08 -10.62 3.42
C MET A 40 12.10 -10.42 2.31
N THR A 41 13.35 -10.11 2.67
CA THR A 41 14.41 -9.89 1.67
C THR A 41 14.66 -11.14 0.85
N GLU A 42 14.79 -12.30 1.50
CA GLU A 42 14.97 -13.56 0.81
C GLU A 42 13.80 -13.89 -0.11
N MET A 43 12.57 -13.65 0.35
CA MET A 43 11.37 -13.84 -0.44
C MET A 43 11.38 -12.98 -1.71
N LEU A 44 11.68 -11.69 -1.56
CA LEU A 44 11.74 -10.75 -2.69
C LEU A 44 12.86 -11.13 -3.66
N ASP A 45 14.03 -11.52 -3.15
CA ASP A 45 15.15 -11.94 -4.00
C ASP A 45 14.79 -13.14 -4.87
N LYS A 46 14.05 -14.09 -4.31
CA LYS A 46 13.58 -15.26 -5.07
C LYS A 46 12.59 -14.90 -6.16
N ILE A 47 11.66 -13.98 -5.85
CA ILE A 47 10.67 -13.48 -6.81
C ILE A 47 11.38 -12.77 -7.97
N ILE A 48 12.35 -11.92 -7.66
CA ILE A 48 13.11 -11.17 -8.65
C ILE A 48 13.96 -12.12 -9.50
N ALA A 49 14.65 -13.05 -8.87
CA ALA A 49 15.50 -14.02 -9.59
C ALA A 49 14.69 -14.90 -10.53
N ALA A 50 13.45 -15.25 -10.15
CA ALA A 50 12.55 -16.05 -10.98
C ALA A 50 11.86 -15.21 -12.07
N LYS A 51 12.04 -13.88 -12.07
CA LYS A 51 11.35 -12.95 -12.97
C LYS A 51 9.83 -13.10 -12.91
N ASP A 52 9.33 -13.34 -11.70
CA ASP A 52 7.91 -13.59 -11.44
C ASP A 52 7.17 -12.25 -11.20
N ALA A 53 6.85 -11.58 -12.30
CA ALA A 53 6.16 -10.29 -12.23
C ALA A 53 4.79 -10.37 -11.53
N PRO A 54 3.95 -11.39 -11.77
CA PRO A 54 2.68 -11.49 -11.05
C PRO A 54 2.86 -11.55 -9.52
N SER A 55 3.83 -12.31 -9.02
CA SER A 55 4.09 -12.39 -7.59
C SER A 55 4.63 -11.07 -7.04
N LEU A 56 5.44 -10.36 -7.81
CA LEU A 56 5.95 -9.05 -7.42
C LEU A 56 4.79 -8.03 -7.28
N MET A 57 3.89 -8.01 -8.26
CA MET A 57 2.71 -7.13 -8.23
C MET A 57 1.81 -7.45 -7.04
N LYS A 58 1.59 -8.73 -6.76
CA LYS A 58 0.80 -9.17 -5.61
C LYS A 58 1.44 -8.69 -4.31
N THR A 59 2.75 -8.80 -4.19
CA THR A 59 3.50 -8.34 -3.01
C THR A 59 3.36 -6.82 -2.84
N PHE A 60 3.48 -6.05 -3.91
CA PHE A 60 3.26 -4.61 -3.88
C PHE A 60 1.87 -4.26 -3.36
N LYS A 61 0.85 -4.91 -3.90
CA LYS A 61 -0.53 -4.68 -3.46
C LYS A 61 -0.70 -4.98 -1.98
N GLU A 62 -0.17 -6.11 -1.52
CA GLU A 62 -0.26 -6.50 -0.11
C GLU A 62 0.43 -5.48 0.80
N MET A 63 1.58 -4.96 0.38
CA MET A 63 2.29 -3.95 1.16
C MET A 63 1.52 -2.63 1.23
N ILE A 64 0.94 -2.19 0.12
CA ILE A 64 0.09 -0.99 0.09
C ILE A 64 -1.10 -1.17 1.03
N MET A 65 -1.77 -2.32 0.97
CA MET A 65 -2.94 -2.60 1.81
C MET A 65 -2.57 -2.63 3.29
N LYS A 66 -1.40 -3.15 3.64
CA LYS A 66 -0.92 -3.16 5.02
C LYS A 66 -0.51 -1.79 5.52
N ALA A 67 0.02 -0.96 4.63
CA ALA A 67 0.49 0.38 4.98
C ALA A 67 -0.63 1.40 5.07
N TYR A 68 -1.71 1.21 4.29
CA TYR A 68 -2.80 2.17 4.23
C TYR A 68 -3.54 2.30 5.55
N GLY A 69 -3.90 3.53 5.89
CA GLY A 69 -4.72 3.81 7.04
C GLY A 69 -5.33 5.18 7.01
N VAL A 70 -6.24 5.42 7.93
CA VAL A 70 -6.92 6.70 8.11
C VAL A 70 -6.40 7.31 9.42
N LYS A 71 -5.86 8.51 9.33
CA LYS A 71 -5.34 9.19 10.51
C LYS A 71 -6.50 9.59 11.42
N SER A 72 -6.42 9.25 12.71
CA SER A 72 -7.42 9.69 13.68
C SER A 72 -7.37 11.21 13.86
N ASP A 73 -8.48 11.81 14.29
CA ASP A 73 -8.58 13.24 14.46
C ASP A 73 -7.55 13.78 15.46
N ASP A 74 -7.28 13.01 16.53
CA ASP A 74 -6.29 13.38 17.54
C ASP A 74 -4.84 13.06 17.11
N GLY A 75 -4.66 12.42 15.96
CA GLY A 75 -3.36 12.10 15.43
C GLY A 75 -2.64 10.94 16.12
N LYS A 76 -3.27 10.30 17.10
CA LYS A 76 -2.61 9.23 17.88
C LYS A 76 -2.61 7.88 17.19
N ARG A 77 -3.52 7.69 16.24
CA ARG A 77 -3.68 6.40 15.56
C ARG A 77 -3.67 6.58 14.06
N LEU A 78 -3.04 5.66 13.38
CA LEU A 78 -3.33 5.39 11.97
C LEU A 78 -4.29 4.20 11.98
N ILE A 79 -5.56 4.48 11.72
CA ILE A 79 -6.62 3.48 11.82
C ILE A 79 -6.53 2.56 10.61
N LYS A 80 -6.35 1.28 10.86
CA LYS A 80 -6.20 0.26 9.83
C LYS A 80 -7.24 -0.83 10.03
N SER A 81 -7.78 -1.31 8.93
CA SER A 81 -8.64 -2.49 8.91
C SER A 81 -8.61 -3.08 7.51
N GLU A 82 -8.95 -4.35 7.40
CA GLU A 82 -9.07 -5.01 6.10
C GLU A 82 -10.13 -4.32 5.25
N GLU A 83 -11.25 -3.94 5.86
CA GLU A 83 -12.34 -3.24 5.18
C GLU A 83 -11.87 -1.91 4.59
N LEU A 84 -11.15 -1.10 5.36
CA LEU A 84 -10.61 0.17 4.88
C LEU A 84 -9.63 -0.03 3.73
N SER A 85 -8.75 -1.02 3.83
CA SER A 85 -7.77 -1.30 2.79
C SER A 85 -8.42 -1.79 1.51
N ILE A 86 -9.41 -2.68 1.62
CA ILE A 86 -10.17 -3.14 0.46
C ILE A 86 -10.91 -1.98 -0.20
N ALA A 87 -11.57 -1.14 0.60
CA ALA A 87 -12.30 0.02 0.08
C ALA A 87 -11.36 0.96 -0.68
N PHE A 88 -10.15 1.20 -0.16
CA PHE A 88 -9.15 2.01 -0.85
C PHE A 88 -8.77 1.41 -2.21
N THR A 89 -8.55 0.10 -2.28
CA THR A 89 -8.18 -0.55 -3.54
C THR A 89 -9.28 -0.49 -4.60
N GLN A 90 -10.50 -0.18 -4.20
CA GLN A 90 -11.64 -0.04 -5.09
C GLN A 90 -11.82 1.40 -5.62
N THR A 91 -10.94 2.31 -5.24
CA THR A 91 -10.97 3.70 -5.71
C THR A 91 -10.03 3.90 -6.91
N GLU A 92 -10.32 4.91 -7.71
CA GLU A 92 -9.40 5.34 -8.77
C GLU A 92 -8.10 5.92 -8.19
N ALA A 93 -8.15 6.43 -6.96
CA ALA A 93 -6.95 6.91 -6.27
C ALA A 93 -5.91 5.79 -6.13
N TYR A 94 -6.35 4.57 -5.81
CA TYR A 94 -5.45 3.42 -5.75
C TYR A 94 -4.79 3.14 -7.10
N SER A 95 -5.56 3.21 -8.18
CA SER A 95 -5.04 3.00 -9.53
C SER A 95 -3.95 4.02 -9.87
N VAL A 96 -4.18 5.29 -9.56
CA VAL A 96 -3.18 6.35 -9.76
C VAL A 96 -1.90 6.05 -8.97
N LEU A 97 -2.04 5.70 -7.70
CA LEU A 97 -0.90 5.36 -6.85
C LEU A 97 -0.14 4.14 -7.38
N PHE A 98 -0.85 3.07 -7.68
CA PHE A 98 -0.24 1.82 -8.13
C PHE A 98 0.53 2.04 -9.44
N MET A 99 -0.06 2.73 -10.40
CA MET A 99 0.60 3.00 -11.67
C MET A 99 1.83 3.90 -11.49
N GLU A 100 1.75 4.86 -10.59
CA GLU A 100 2.92 5.71 -10.26
C GLU A 100 4.07 4.87 -9.72
N LEU A 101 3.77 3.93 -8.81
CA LEU A 101 4.80 3.10 -8.19
C LEU A 101 5.47 2.14 -9.18
N ILE A 102 4.71 1.56 -10.10
CA ILE A 102 5.28 0.57 -11.04
C ILE A 102 5.86 1.21 -12.30
N THR A 103 5.54 2.46 -12.60
CA THR A 103 6.06 3.18 -13.77
C THR A 103 7.06 4.26 -13.40
N ASP A 104 7.31 4.45 -12.12
CA ASP A 104 8.26 5.44 -11.63
C ASP A 104 9.68 5.07 -12.05
N ASP A 105 10.39 6.05 -12.52
CA ASP A 105 11.77 5.90 -12.98
C ASP A 105 12.76 6.17 -11.83
#